data_6fbf1a43fd04a62d531784603a60b424
#
_entry.id   6fbf1a43fd04a62d531784603a60b424
#
_cell.length_a   1.000
_cell.length_b   1.000
_cell.length_c   1.000
_cell.angle_alpha   90.00
_cell.angle_beta   90.00
_cell.angle_gamma   90.00
#
_symmetry.space_group_name_H-M   'P 1'
#
loop_
_entity.id
_entity.type
_entity.pdbx_description
1 polymer ?
#
loop_
_entity_poly.entity_id
_entity_poly.type
_entity_poly.pdbx_seq_one_letter_code
_entity_poly.pdbx_strand_id
1 'polypeptide(L)'
;AYQLVVAINGPLARNEAWDVARELLRDGVNQRHLAEQVQPLRMRLNELEQRLREQQEAERLLAEFCKRQGKNYDFDELEALHQELEARIAALSDSVSNASEQRMTLRQEMEQLQSRSQKLLQRAPVWLAAQSSLSQLSEQCGEEFTSSQDVTEYMQQLLEREREAIVERDEVGARKREVDEEIERLSQPGGAEDPRLNTLAERFGGVLLSEIYDDVGLDDAPYFSALYGPSRNAIVVPDLSLISEQLAGLEDCPEDLYLIEGDPQSFDDSVFSVDELEKAVVVKIADRQWRYSRFPELPLFGRAARESRIESLHAERETLSERFATLSFDVQKTQRLHQAFSRFIGSHLAVAFDADPEAE
;
A
#
# COMPACT_ATOMS: atom_id res chain seq x y z
N ALA A 1 -8.58 19.30 31.33
CA ALA A 1 -7.31 19.78 30.76
C ALA A 1 -6.21 18.74 30.98
N TYR A 2 -5.93 18.33 32.24
CA TYR A 2 -4.85 17.37 32.53
C TYR A 2 -5.03 16.01 31.84
N GLN A 3 -6.23 15.45 31.82
CA GLN A 3 -6.52 14.19 31.13
C GLN A 3 -6.35 14.28 29.60
N LEU A 4 -6.61 15.45 29.02
CA LEU A 4 -6.39 15.69 27.62
C LEU A 4 -4.90 15.71 27.26
N VAL A 5 -4.09 16.34 28.09
CA VAL A 5 -2.63 16.42 27.91
C VAL A 5 -1.96 15.05 28.07
N VAL A 6 -2.45 14.18 28.94
CA VAL A 6 -1.93 12.83 29.12
C VAL A 6 -2.26 11.91 27.94
N ALA A 7 -3.39 12.14 27.26
CA ALA A 7 -3.78 11.37 26.08
C ALA A 7 -2.97 11.70 24.81
N ILE A 8 -2.24 12.81 24.81
CA ILE A 8 -1.45 13.29 23.67
C ILE A 8 -0.01 12.80 23.80
N ASN A 9 0.33 11.75 23.07
CA ASN A 9 1.62 11.04 23.18
C ASN A 9 2.82 11.70 22.46
N GLY A 10 2.76 12.96 22.06
CA GLY A 10 3.86 13.70 21.43
C GLY A 10 4.38 14.84 22.31
N PRO A 11 5.71 15.07 22.41
CA PRO A 11 6.26 16.15 23.23
C PRO A 11 5.82 17.56 22.81
N LEU A 12 5.68 17.82 21.51
CA LEU A 12 5.22 19.08 20.93
C LEU A 12 3.73 19.32 21.18
N ALA A 13 2.90 18.38 20.82
CA ALA A 13 1.45 18.44 21.02
C ALA A 13 1.06 18.60 22.50
N ARG A 14 1.86 18.04 23.42
CA ARG A 14 1.66 18.18 24.86
C ARG A 14 1.90 19.62 25.34
N ASN A 15 2.91 20.31 24.82
CA ASN A 15 3.20 21.69 25.22
C ASN A 15 2.12 22.64 24.71
N GLU A 16 1.65 22.47 23.50
CA GLU A 16 0.59 23.29 22.90
C GLU A 16 -0.76 23.13 23.64
N ALA A 17 -1.13 21.88 23.99
CA ALA A 17 -2.30 21.64 24.82
C ALA A 17 -2.20 22.27 26.21
N TRP A 18 -0.99 22.30 26.80
CA TRP A 18 -0.75 23.01 28.06
C TRP A 18 -0.94 24.51 27.92
N ASP A 19 -0.53 25.11 26.83
CA ASP A 19 -0.65 26.55 26.63
C ASP A 19 -2.12 26.95 26.45
N VAL A 20 -2.90 26.22 25.66
CA VAL A 20 -4.36 26.43 25.56
C VAL A 20 -5.06 26.22 26.90
N ALA A 21 -4.71 25.15 27.64
CA ALA A 21 -5.28 24.89 28.96
C ALA A 21 -4.96 26.01 29.95
N ARG A 22 -3.73 26.57 29.89
CA ARG A 22 -3.29 27.67 30.74
C ARG A 22 -4.05 28.96 30.42
N GLU A 23 -4.30 29.23 29.14
CA GLU A 23 -5.06 30.40 28.66
C GLU A 23 -6.52 30.33 29.13
N LEU A 24 -7.19 29.17 28.94
CA LEU A 24 -8.55 28.93 29.45
C LEU A 24 -8.67 29.04 30.97
N LEU A 25 -7.67 28.55 31.71
CA LEU A 25 -7.62 28.70 33.16
C LEU A 25 -7.46 30.15 33.57
N ARG A 26 -6.61 30.92 32.86
CA ARG A 26 -6.38 32.34 33.11
C ARG A 26 -7.65 33.17 32.88
N ASP A 27 -8.37 32.90 31.79
CA ASP A 27 -9.61 33.58 31.49
C ASP A 27 -10.73 33.23 32.48
N GLY A 28 -10.80 31.95 32.88
CA GLY A 28 -11.70 31.51 33.92
C GLY A 28 -11.42 32.15 35.29
N VAL A 29 -10.14 32.36 35.63
CA VAL A 29 -9.74 33.07 36.86
C VAL A 29 -10.11 34.53 36.76
N ASN A 30 -9.83 35.19 35.63
CA ASN A 30 -10.18 36.60 35.40
C ASN A 30 -11.70 36.83 35.50
N GLN A 31 -12.49 35.93 34.90
CA GLN A 31 -13.95 36.02 35.01
C GLN A 31 -14.44 35.84 36.45
N ARG A 32 -13.88 34.89 37.22
CA ARG A 32 -14.21 34.70 38.64
C ARG A 32 -13.85 35.94 39.45
N HIS A 33 -12.66 36.48 39.20
CA HIS A 33 -12.20 37.69 39.91
C HIS A 33 -13.11 38.91 39.65
N LEU A 34 -13.55 39.14 38.39
CA LEU A 34 -14.51 40.17 38.06
C LEU A 34 -15.90 39.88 38.66
N ALA A 35 -16.36 38.65 38.64
CA ALA A 35 -17.61 38.23 39.28
C ALA A 35 -17.56 38.49 40.79
N GLU A 36 -16.42 38.19 41.43
CA GLU A 36 -16.19 38.49 42.85
C GLU A 36 -16.20 39.98 43.16
N GLN A 37 -15.72 40.83 42.22
CA GLN A 37 -15.78 42.29 42.36
C GLN A 37 -17.20 42.86 42.12
N VAL A 38 -17.94 42.30 41.17
CA VAL A 38 -19.30 42.75 40.84
C VAL A 38 -20.29 42.46 41.96
N GLN A 39 -20.19 41.31 42.58
CA GLN A 39 -21.09 40.97 43.70
C GLN A 39 -21.02 41.95 44.90
N PRO A 40 -19.83 42.23 45.48
CA PRO A 40 -19.74 43.19 46.55
C PRO A 40 -20.13 44.59 46.14
N LEU A 41 -19.85 45.01 44.89
CA LEU A 41 -20.28 46.30 44.37
C LEU A 41 -21.81 46.38 44.25
N ARG A 42 -22.46 45.33 43.79
CA ARG A 42 -23.95 45.23 43.77
C ARG A 42 -24.54 45.27 45.17
N MET A 43 -23.96 44.50 46.08
CA MET A 43 -24.41 44.51 47.48
C MET A 43 -24.30 45.93 48.08
N ARG A 44 -23.15 46.59 47.79
CA ARG A 44 -22.93 47.93 48.25
C ARG A 44 -23.86 48.98 47.60
N LEU A 45 -24.12 48.80 46.32
CA LEU A 45 -25.16 49.62 45.65
C LEU A 45 -26.51 49.47 46.29
N ASN A 46 -26.98 48.24 46.49
CA ASN A 46 -28.25 47.97 47.15
C ASN A 46 -28.29 48.52 48.60
N GLU A 47 -27.15 48.39 49.31
CA GLU A 47 -27.05 48.96 50.67
C GLU A 47 -27.13 50.49 50.64
N LEU A 48 -26.45 51.13 49.67
CA LEU A 48 -26.52 52.58 49.50
C LEU A 48 -27.89 53.03 49.02
N GLU A 49 -28.53 52.32 48.11
CA GLU A 49 -29.90 52.62 47.71
C GLU A 49 -30.88 52.49 48.85
N GLN A 50 -30.68 51.46 49.69
CA GLN A 50 -31.51 51.29 50.89
C GLN A 50 -31.30 52.45 51.85
N ARG A 51 -30.04 52.81 52.13
CA ARG A 51 -29.68 53.96 52.96
C ARG A 51 -30.23 55.27 52.40
N LEU A 52 -30.16 55.43 51.07
CA LEU A 52 -30.74 56.62 50.42
C LEU A 52 -32.25 56.69 50.62
N ARG A 53 -32.95 55.56 50.44
CA ARG A 53 -34.41 55.48 50.72
C ARG A 53 -34.74 55.81 52.16
N GLU A 54 -34.00 55.18 53.07
CA GLU A 54 -34.12 55.42 54.50
C GLU A 54 -33.85 56.89 54.84
N GLN A 55 -32.83 57.50 54.21
CA GLN A 55 -32.52 58.91 54.39
C GLN A 55 -33.63 59.80 53.78
N GLN A 56 -34.09 59.52 52.58
CA GLN A 56 -35.19 60.24 51.96
C GLN A 56 -36.47 60.17 52.81
N GLU A 57 -36.74 58.97 53.36
CA GLU A 57 -37.89 58.81 54.24
C GLU A 57 -37.68 59.51 55.56
N ALA A 58 -36.46 59.52 56.11
CA ALA A 58 -36.10 60.29 57.31
C ALA A 58 -36.20 61.80 57.05
N GLU A 59 -35.72 62.32 55.89
CA GLU A 59 -35.84 63.71 55.47
C GLU A 59 -37.32 64.08 55.31
N ARG A 60 -38.12 63.26 54.69
CA ARG A 60 -39.56 63.44 54.57
C ARG A 60 -40.24 63.54 55.92
N LEU A 61 -39.93 62.51 56.78
CA LEU A 61 -40.44 62.49 58.13
C LEU A 61 -39.96 63.72 58.94
N LEU A 62 -38.72 64.11 58.75
CA LEU A 62 -38.17 65.30 59.37
C LEU A 62 -38.84 66.54 58.87
N ALA A 63 -39.07 66.72 57.55
CA ALA A 63 -39.78 67.77 56.96
C ALA A 63 -41.23 67.86 57.40
N GLU A 64 -41.92 66.70 57.48
CA GLU A 64 -43.28 66.67 58.06
C GLU A 64 -43.28 66.98 59.54
N PHE A 65 -42.28 66.49 60.28
CA PHE A 65 -42.11 66.88 61.70
C PHE A 65 -41.84 68.32 61.87
N CYS A 66 -40.87 68.90 61.09
CA CYS A 66 -40.59 70.36 61.12
C CYS A 66 -41.86 71.18 60.80
N LYS A 67 -42.63 70.76 59.79
CA LYS A 67 -43.90 71.46 59.43
C LYS A 67 -44.93 71.36 60.56
N ARG A 68 -44.97 70.20 61.25
CA ARG A 68 -45.89 70.04 62.38
C ARG A 68 -45.48 70.75 63.62
N GLN A 69 -44.19 70.93 63.85
CA GLN A 69 -43.60 71.53 65.08
C GLN A 69 -43.34 73.06 64.91
N GLY A 70 -43.41 73.61 63.71
CA GLY A 70 -43.14 75.01 63.44
C GLY A 70 -41.72 75.45 63.72
N LYS A 71 -40.72 74.49 63.77
CA LYS A 71 -39.30 74.80 64.02
C LYS A 71 -38.49 74.46 62.77
N ASN A 72 -37.60 75.33 62.37
CA ASN A 72 -36.60 75.06 61.36
C ASN A 72 -35.43 74.33 62.05
N TYR A 73 -35.09 73.18 61.45
CA TYR A 73 -33.82 72.48 61.73
C TYR A 73 -32.84 72.90 60.61
N ASP A 74 -31.56 72.88 60.94
CA ASP A 74 -30.54 73.17 59.93
C ASP A 74 -30.46 72.03 58.89
N PHE A 75 -31.04 72.24 57.75
CA PHE A 75 -31.14 71.28 56.65
C PHE A 75 -29.91 71.27 55.76
N ASP A 76 -29.02 72.31 55.90
CA ASP A 76 -27.87 72.46 55.01
C ASP A 76 -26.93 71.31 55.14
N GLU A 77 -26.71 70.77 56.34
CA GLU A 77 -25.89 69.54 56.60
C GLU A 77 -26.54 68.28 56.02
N LEU A 78 -27.88 68.21 56.11
CA LEU A 78 -28.62 67.01 55.57
C LEU A 78 -28.66 67.08 54.03
N GLU A 79 -28.80 68.23 53.45
CA GLU A 79 -28.76 68.42 51.99
C GLU A 79 -27.35 68.14 51.42
N ALA A 80 -26.28 68.61 52.08
CA ALA A 80 -24.91 68.31 51.72
C ALA A 80 -24.61 66.76 51.77
N LEU A 81 -25.10 66.13 52.82
CA LEU A 81 -24.95 64.68 52.96
C LEU A 81 -25.74 63.87 51.87
N HIS A 82 -26.93 64.40 51.56
CA HIS A 82 -27.79 63.83 50.51
C HIS A 82 -27.06 63.93 49.14
N GLN A 83 -26.54 65.11 48.79
CA GLN A 83 -25.80 65.33 47.56
C GLN A 83 -24.55 64.45 47.47
N GLU A 84 -23.82 64.25 48.63
CA GLU A 84 -22.66 63.36 48.68
C GLU A 84 -23.06 61.92 48.43
N LEU A 85 -24.20 61.45 49.04
CA LEU A 85 -24.69 60.10 48.84
C LEU A 85 -25.21 59.88 47.42
N GLU A 86 -25.92 60.81 46.82
CA GLU A 86 -26.34 60.76 45.42
C GLU A 86 -25.16 60.64 44.47
N ALA A 87 -24.13 61.47 44.67
CA ALA A 87 -22.89 61.41 43.88
C ALA A 87 -22.19 60.03 44.04
N ARG A 88 -22.21 59.50 45.25
CA ARG A 88 -21.63 58.17 45.54
C ARG A 88 -22.44 57.03 44.93
N ILE A 89 -23.75 57.12 44.95
CA ILE A 89 -24.66 56.17 44.27
C ILE A 89 -24.42 56.22 42.77
N ALA A 90 -24.34 57.41 42.16
CA ALA A 90 -24.07 57.55 40.74
C ALA A 90 -22.70 56.91 40.36
N ALA A 91 -21.64 57.21 41.12
CA ALA A 91 -20.32 56.67 40.88
C ALA A 91 -20.28 55.12 41.05
N LEU A 92 -21.01 54.58 42.02
CA LEU A 92 -21.15 53.12 42.19
C LEU A 92 -22.01 52.50 41.08
N SER A 93 -23.07 53.15 40.65
CA SER A 93 -23.90 52.73 39.50
C SER A 93 -23.06 52.65 38.22
N ASP A 94 -22.24 53.66 37.94
CA ASP A 94 -21.34 53.67 36.80
C ASP A 94 -20.29 52.52 36.91
N SER A 95 -19.75 52.34 38.11
CA SER A 95 -18.80 51.25 38.36
C SER A 95 -19.45 49.85 38.13
N VAL A 96 -20.69 49.64 38.59
CA VAL A 96 -21.44 48.43 38.36
C VAL A 96 -21.76 48.22 36.88
N SER A 97 -22.13 49.31 36.18
CA SER A 97 -22.38 49.26 34.73
C SER A 97 -21.12 48.83 33.98
N ASN A 98 -19.99 49.50 34.22
CA ASN A 98 -18.72 49.18 33.60
C ASN A 98 -18.26 47.75 33.90
N ALA A 99 -18.39 47.31 35.16
CA ALA A 99 -18.08 45.93 35.54
C ALA A 99 -19.03 44.91 34.88
N SER A 100 -20.28 45.27 34.66
CA SER A 100 -21.26 44.44 33.96
C SER A 100 -20.92 44.31 32.47
N GLU A 101 -20.52 45.42 31.82
CA GLU A 101 -20.06 45.41 30.44
C GLU A 101 -18.79 44.57 30.26
N GLN A 102 -17.79 44.77 31.13
CA GLN A 102 -16.58 43.92 31.12
C GLN A 102 -16.90 42.42 31.32
N ARG A 103 -17.83 42.12 32.20
CA ARG A 103 -18.29 40.74 32.42
C ARG A 103 -18.96 40.17 31.18
N MET A 104 -19.78 40.98 30.46
CA MET A 104 -20.39 40.53 29.22
C MET A 104 -19.36 40.26 28.14
N THR A 105 -18.37 41.13 27.98
CA THR A 105 -17.29 40.98 27.02
C THR A 105 -16.48 39.69 27.32
N LEU A 106 -16.05 39.52 28.57
CA LEU A 106 -15.32 38.32 28.98
C LEU A 106 -16.15 37.03 28.82
N ARG A 107 -17.45 37.12 29.04
CA ARG A 107 -18.34 35.95 28.82
C ARG A 107 -18.41 35.59 27.32
N GLN A 108 -18.48 36.60 26.42
CA GLN A 108 -18.44 36.37 24.98
C GLN A 108 -17.11 35.78 24.54
N GLU A 109 -15.99 36.31 25.04
CA GLU A 109 -14.66 35.76 24.78
C GLU A 109 -14.55 34.30 25.27
N MET A 110 -15.03 34.04 26.46
CA MET A 110 -15.06 32.66 27.01
C MET A 110 -15.91 31.72 26.16
N GLU A 111 -17.11 32.15 25.73
CA GLU A 111 -17.96 31.36 24.83
C GLU A 111 -17.28 31.09 23.48
N GLN A 112 -16.57 32.08 22.92
CA GLN A 112 -15.77 31.93 21.72
C GLN A 112 -14.62 30.93 21.92
N LEU A 113 -13.86 31.07 23.01
CA LEU A 113 -12.77 30.15 23.35
C LEU A 113 -13.28 28.72 23.62
N GLN A 114 -14.40 28.59 24.30
CA GLN A 114 -15.05 27.29 24.51
C GLN A 114 -15.47 26.66 23.18
N SER A 115 -16.08 27.44 22.29
CA SER A 115 -16.47 26.96 20.95
C SER A 115 -15.23 26.55 20.13
N ARG A 116 -14.15 27.36 20.16
CA ARG A 116 -12.88 27.02 19.52
C ARG A 116 -12.28 25.76 20.12
N SER A 117 -12.17 25.67 21.43
CA SER A 117 -11.68 24.49 22.13
C SER A 117 -12.49 23.24 21.80
N GLN A 118 -13.82 23.33 21.72
CA GLN A 118 -14.67 22.21 21.36
C GLN A 118 -14.41 21.74 19.91
N LYS A 119 -14.23 22.68 18.98
CA LYS A 119 -13.88 22.35 17.59
C LYS A 119 -12.52 21.66 17.51
N LEU A 120 -11.52 22.18 18.23
CA LEU A 120 -10.18 21.57 18.31
C LEU A 120 -10.24 20.16 18.91
N LEU A 121 -11.02 19.98 19.98
CA LEU A 121 -11.25 18.68 20.61
C LEU A 121 -11.90 17.67 19.66
N GLN A 122 -12.74 18.11 18.72
CA GLN A 122 -13.32 17.25 17.71
C GLN A 122 -12.35 16.91 16.57
N ARG A 123 -11.47 17.87 16.21
CA ARG A 123 -10.47 17.68 15.15
C ARG A 123 -9.25 16.87 15.63
N ALA A 124 -8.83 17.07 16.86
CA ALA A 124 -7.61 16.45 17.42
C ALA A 124 -7.57 14.92 17.27
N PRO A 125 -8.60 14.14 17.62
CA PRO A 125 -8.55 12.68 17.48
C PRO A 125 -8.46 12.22 16.02
N VAL A 126 -9.07 12.97 15.09
CA VAL A 126 -9.01 12.65 13.65
C VAL A 126 -7.60 12.93 13.11
N TRP A 127 -7.03 14.06 13.50
CA TRP A 127 -5.67 14.43 13.14
C TRP A 127 -4.63 13.45 13.72
N LEU A 128 -4.76 13.09 15.01
CA LEU A 128 -3.89 12.11 15.65
C LEU A 128 -3.97 10.72 14.98
N ALA A 129 -5.17 10.30 14.61
CA ALA A 129 -5.34 9.05 13.86
C ALA A 129 -4.66 9.12 12.48
N ALA A 130 -4.75 10.28 11.79
CA ALA A 130 -4.09 10.51 10.53
C ALA A 130 -2.55 10.49 10.69
N GLN A 131 -2.01 11.16 11.71
CA GLN A 131 -0.57 11.15 12.02
C GLN A 131 -0.07 9.75 12.37
N SER A 132 -0.80 9.01 13.20
CA SER A 132 -0.45 7.63 13.53
C SER A 132 -0.43 6.73 12.31
N SER A 133 -1.42 6.88 11.43
CA SER A 133 -1.50 6.12 10.18
C SER A 133 -0.38 6.50 9.20
N LEU A 134 -0.04 7.80 9.11
CA LEU A 134 1.08 8.29 8.30
C LEU A 134 2.41 7.74 8.79
N SER A 135 2.64 7.78 10.10
CA SER A 135 3.85 7.23 10.73
C SER A 135 4.00 5.73 10.46
N GLN A 136 2.91 4.96 10.58
CA GLN A 136 2.92 3.54 10.25
C GLN A 136 3.25 3.26 8.77
N LEU A 137 2.71 4.08 7.86
CA LEU A 137 3.04 3.97 6.43
C LEU A 137 4.50 4.31 6.18
N SER A 138 5.02 5.39 6.79
CA SER A 138 6.43 5.78 6.71
C SER A 138 7.36 4.67 7.20
N GLU A 139 7.04 4.03 8.31
CA GLU A 139 7.80 2.88 8.82
C GLU A 139 7.76 1.67 7.86
N GLN A 140 6.62 1.39 7.25
CA GLN A 140 6.46 0.25 6.34
C GLN A 140 7.21 0.42 5.02
N CYS A 141 7.30 1.65 4.51
CA CYS A 141 7.98 1.93 3.25
C CYS A 141 9.40 2.48 3.41
N GLY A 142 9.77 2.96 4.62
CA GLY A 142 11.08 3.56 4.90
C GLY A 142 11.24 4.98 4.34
N GLU A 143 10.13 5.66 4.01
CA GLU A 143 10.11 7.00 3.43
C GLU A 143 9.35 7.96 4.35
N GLU A 144 9.81 9.21 4.42
CA GLU A 144 9.12 10.27 5.15
C GLU A 144 8.28 11.12 4.18
N PHE A 145 7.02 11.35 4.54
CA PHE A 145 6.09 12.15 3.76
C PHE A 145 5.86 13.50 4.45
N THR A 146 6.15 14.58 3.73
CA THR A 146 6.02 15.96 4.22
C THR A 146 4.81 16.68 3.66
N SER A 147 4.23 16.16 2.59
CA SER A 147 3.07 16.75 1.91
C SER A 147 2.11 15.68 1.38
N SER A 148 0.88 16.11 1.10
CA SER A 148 -0.11 15.27 0.42
C SER A 148 0.33 14.87 -0.99
N GLN A 149 1.16 15.70 -1.63
CA GLN A 149 1.71 15.46 -2.94
C GLN A 149 2.71 14.30 -2.89
N ASP A 150 3.61 14.27 -1.89
CA ASP A 150 4.59 13.18 -1.73
C ASP A 150 3.89 11.82 -1.63
N VAL A 151 2.81 11.75 -0.85
CA VAL A 151 2.00 10.53 -0.69
C VAL A 151 1.39 10.09 -2.01
N THR A 152 0.85 11.03 -2.79
CA THR A 152 0.24 10.73 -4.08
C THR A 152 1.25 10.31 -5.12
N GLU A 153 2.41 10.95 -5.17
CA GLU A 153 3.51 10.59 -6.06
C GLU A 153 4.08 9.21 -5.72
N TYR A 154 4.30 8.94 -4.44
CA TYR A 154 4.73 7.62 -3.99
C TYR A 154 3.73 6.53 -4.35
N MET A 155 2.43 6.78 -4.18
CA MET A 155 1.40 5.84 -4.58
C MET A 155 1.41 5.55 -6.09
N GLN A 156 1.65 6.56 -6.93
CA GLN A 156 1.79 6.35 -8.37
C GLN A 156 3.01 5.48 -8.70
N GLN A 157 4.16 5.76 -8.09
CA GLN A 157 5.36 4.93 -8.23
C GLN A 157 5.13 3.49 -7.74
N LEU A 158 4.37 3.33 -6.66
CA LEU A 158 4.03 2.01 -6.13
C LEU A 158 3.16 1.22 -7.10
N LEU A 159 2.21 1.88 -7.77
CA LEU A 159 1.38 1.28 -8.82
C LEU A 159 2.20 0.84 -10.03
N GLU A 160 3.18 1.63 -10.44
CA GLU A 160 4.07 1.27 -11.53
C GLU A 160 4.93 0.05 -11.16
N ARG A 161 5.55 0.07 -9.97
CA ARG A 161 6.32 -1.08 -9.45
C ARG A 161 5.47 -2.34 -9.32
N GLU A 162 4.22 -2.21 -8.89
CA GLU A 162 3.29 -3.34 -8.82
C GLU A 162 3.04 -3.94 -10.20
N ARG A 163 2.80 -3.11 -11.22
CA ARG A 163 2.59 -3.55 -12.60
C ARG A 163 3.82 -4.24 -13.19
N GLU A 164 4.98 -3.63 -13.02
CA GLU A 164 6.25 -4.21 -13.47
C GLU A 164 6.52 -5.57 -12.81
N ALA A 165 6.34 -5.67 -11.49
CA ALA A 165 6.52 -6.91 -10.76
C ALA A 165 5.51 -8.00 -11.17
N ILE A 166 4.27 -7.64 -11.49
CA ILE A 166 3.27 -8.58 -12.00
C ILE A 166 3.69 -9.11 -13.38
N VAL A 167 4.12 -8.22 -14.29
CA VAL A 167 4.57 -8.62 -15.64
C VAL A 167 5.76 -9.56 -15.52
N GLU A 168 6.80 -9.19 -14.76
CA GLU A 168 7.99 -10.03 -14.57
C GLU A 168 7.63 -11.40 -13.96
N ARG A 169 6.77 -11.42 -12.94
CA ARG A 169 6.28 -12.67 -12.35
C ARG A 169 5.58 -13.56 -13.37
N ASP A 170 4.71 -12.97 -14.19
CA ASP A 170 3.94 -13.70 -15.18
C ASP A 170 4.83 -14.24 -16.31
N GLU A 171 5.87 -13.49 -16.72
CA GLU A 171 6.89 -13.95 -17.66
C GLU A 171 7.69 -15.13 -17.10
N VAL A 172 8.17 -15.03 -15.84
CA VAL A 172 8.85 -16.12 -15.15
C VAL A 172 7.92 -17.32 -15.01
N GLY A 173 6.65 -17.09 -14.69
CA GLY A 173 5.63 -18.15 -14.61
C GLY A 173 5.36 -18.82 -15.95
N ALA A 174 5.39 -18.10 -17.06
CA ALA A 174 5.27 -18.63 -18.40
C ALA A 174 6.51 -19.50 -18.74
N ARG A 175 7.71 -18.95 -18.51
CA ARG A 175 8.95 -19.69 -18.74
C ARG A 175 9.03 -20.97 -17.93
N LYS A 176 8.61 -20.94 -16.67
CA LYS A 176 8.54 -22.15 -15.83
C LYS A 176 7.63 -23.22 -16.43
N ARG A 177 6.46 -22.84 -16.96
CA ARG A 177 5.55 -23.80 -17.62
C ARG A 177 6.18 -24.41 -18.87
N GLU A 178 6.85 -23.61 -19.69
CA GLU A 178 7.58 -24.11 -20.86
C GLU A 178 8.64 -25.14 -20.45
N VAL A 179 9.39 -24.87 -19.37
CA VAL A 179 10.38 -25.81 -18.83
C VAL A 179 9.72 -27.08 -18.30
N ASP A 180 8.61 -26.96 -17.58
CA ASP A 180 7.86 -28.12 -17.08
C ASP A 180 7.32 -28.99 -18.26
N GLU A 181 6.79 -28.37 -19.31
CA GLU A 181 6.33 -29.04 -20.52
C GLU A 181 7.50 -29.72 -21.28
N GLU A 182 8.67 -29.06 -21.34
CA GLU A 182 9.86 -29.65 -21.95
C GLU A 182 10.36 -30.86 -21.15
N ILE A 183 10.38 -30.77 -19.81
CA ILE A 183 10.74 -31.92 -18.95
C ILE A 183 9.77 -33.08 -19.16
N GLU A 184 8.47 -32.80 -19.17
CA GLU A 184 7.46 -33.84 -19.39
C GLU A 184 7.64 -34.52 -20.75
N ARG A 185 7.85 -33.74 -21.80
CA ARG A 185 8.10 -34.27 -23.17
C ARG A 185 9.35 -35.14 -23.24
N LEU A 186 10.48 -34.68 -22.67
CA LEU A 186 11.75 -35.42 -22.71
C LEU A 186 11.73 -36.66 -21.80
N SER A 187 10.85 -36.72 -20.83
CA SER A 187 10.67 -37.86 -19.91
C SER A 187 9.86 -38.99 -20.55
N GLN A 188 9.22 -38.76 -21.69
CA GLN A 188 8.51 -39.83 -22.41
C GLN A 188 9.47 -40.81 -23.06
N PRO A 189 9.06 -42.08 -23.22
CA PRO A 189 9.87 -43.10 -23.90
C PRO A 189 10.29 -42.64 -25.30
N GLY A 190 11.57 -42.81 -25.64
CA GLY A 190 12.12 -42.39 -26.92
C GLY A 190 12.33 -40.87 -27.08
N GLY A 191 11.83 -40.02 -26.15
CA GLY A 191 11.93 -38.57 -26.25
C GLY A 191 11.25 -37.98 -27.50
N ALA A 192 10.25 -38.70 -28.03
CA ALA A 192 9.54 -38.30 -29.23
C ALA A 192 8.91 -36.90 -29.06
N GLU A 193 9.18 -36.03 -30.02
CA GLU A 193 8.57 -34.68 -30.04
C GLU A 193 7.03 -34.75 -30.21
N ASP A 194 6.56 -35.81 -30.82
CA ASP A 194 5.15 -36.09 -31.05
C ASP A 194 4.77 -37.48 -30.52
N PRO A 195 3.89 -37.57 -29.50
CA PRO A 195 3.47 -38.87 -28.94
C PRO A 195 2.81 -39.79 -29.96
N ARG A 196 2.31 -39.27 -31.10
CA ARG A 196 1.75 -40.09 -32.18
C ARG A 196 2.80 -40.98 -32.84
N LEU A 197 4.08 -40.60 -32.82
CA LEU A 197 5.17 -41.36 -33.38
C LEU A 197 5.33 -42.74 -32.72
N ASN A 198 5.15 -42.84 -31.42
CA ASN A 198 5.20 -44.12 -30.70
C ASN A 198 4.06 -45.03 -31.16
N THR A 199 2.85 -44.49 -31.30
CA THR A 199 1.69 -45.28 -31.78
C THR A 199 1.89 -45.70 -33.23
N LEU A 200 2.49 -44.88 -34.06
CA LEU A 200 2.79 -45.21 -35.45
C LEU A 200 3.92 -46.25 -35.54
N ALA A 201 4.95 -46.18 -34.69
CA ALA A 201 6.02 -47.16 -34.62
C ALA A 201 5.45 -48.55 -34.28
N GLU A 202 4.62 -48.63 -33.24
CA GLU A 202 3.94 -49.91 -32.90
C GLU A 202 3.07 -50.40 -34.06
N ARG A 203 2.29 -49.53 -34.70
CA ARG A 203 1.41 -49.87 -35.84
C ARG A 203 2.20 -50.44 -37.02
N PHE A 204 3.36 -49.86 -37.33
CA PHE A 204 4.22 -50.30 -38.43
C PHE A 204 5.17 -51.45 -38.06
N GLY A 205 5.17 -51.89 -36.81
CA GLY A 205 6.09 -52.90 -36.32
C GLY A 205 7.54 -52.42 -36.35
N GLY A 206 7.73 -51.13 -36.25
CA GLY A 206 9.05 -50.47 -36.22
C GLY A 206 9.41 -49.99 -34.82
N VAL A 207 10.57 -49.33 -34.75
CA VAL A 207 11.11 -48.74 -33.52
C VAL A 207 11.59 -47.32 -33.85
N LEU A 208 11.44 -46.40 -32.91
CA LEU A 208 11.99 -45.05 -33.11
C LEU A 208 13.51 -45.10 -33.21
N LEU A 209 14.07 -44.34 -34.13
CA LEU A 209 15.53 -44.23 -34.29
C LEU A 209 16.19 -43.72 -33.00
N SER A 210 15.55 -42.84 -32.27
CA SER A 210 16.00 -42.35 -30.97
C SER A 210 16.05 -43.43 -29.88
N GLU A 211 15.27 -44.49 -30.01
CA GLU A 211 15.32 -45.67 -29.10
C GLU A 211 16.44 -46.63 -29.46
N ILE A 212 16.71 -46.83 -30.77
CA ILE A 212 17.80 -47.66 -31.25
C ILE A 212 19.13 -47.12 -30.72
N TYR A 213 19.28 -45.80 -30.72
CA TYR A 213 20.49 -45.14 -30.26
C TYR A 213 20.39 -44.61 -28.78
N ASP A 214 19.56 -45.29 -27.98
CA ASP A 214 19.35 -44.86 -26.61
C ASP A 214 20.64 -44.89 -25.76
N ASP A 215 21.58 -45.77 -26.10
CA ASP A 215 22.86 -45.96 -25.41
C ASP A 215 23.98 -45.00 -25.90
N VAL A 216 23.69 -44.06 -26.80
CA VAL A 216 24.66 -43.09 -27.28
C VAL A 216 25.14 -42.21 -26.12
N GLY A 217 26.46 -42.12 -25.95
CA GLY A 217 27.11 -41.29 -24.94
C GLY A 217 26.94 -39.79 -25.19
N LEU A 218 27.12 -38.97 -24.14
CA LEU A 218 27.02 -37.50 -24.23
C LEU A 218 27.99 -36.90 -25.24
N ASP A 219 29.19 -37.47 -25.37
CA ASP A 219 30.24 -36.94 -26.27
C ASP A 219 29.88 -37.17 -27.74
N ASP A 220 29.15 -38.22 -28.05
CA ASP A 220 28.74 -38.59 -29.41
C ASP A 220 27.34 -38.02 -29.77
N ALA A 221 26.55 -37.66 -28.81
CA ALA A 221 25.19 -37.16 -29.00
C ALA A 221 25.11 -35.93 -29.95
N PRO A 222 26.04 -34.94 -29.95
CA PRO A 222 26.05 -33.86 -30.93
C PRO A 222 26.22 -34.35 -32.39
N TYR A 223 27.08 -35.33 -32.59
CA TYR A 223 27.31 -35.95 -33.89
C TYR A 223 26.04 -36.62 -34.41
N PHE A 224 25.46 -37.50 -33.63
CA PHE A 224 24.25 -38.23 -34.02
C PHE A 224 23.05 -37.28 -34.20
N SER A 225 22.93 -36.22 -33.37
CA SER A 225 21.92 -35.20 -33.55
C SER A 225 22.06 -34.44 -34.89
N ALA A 226 23.29 -34.17 -35.30
CA ALA A 226 23.55 -33.51 -36.57
C ALA A 226 23.41 -34.49 -37.75
N LEU A 227 23.87 -35.73 -37.59
CA LEU A 227 23.74 -36.79 -38.58
C LEU A 227 22.32 -37.03 -38.99
N TYR A 228 21.44 -37.24 -38.04
CA TYR A 228 20.04 -37.55 -38.33
C TYR A 228 19.22 -36.27 -38.54
N GLY A 229 19.52 -35.18 -37.86
CA GLY A 229 18.82 -33.90 -38.02
C GLY A 229 17.30 -34.04 -37.94
N PRO A 230 16.55 -33.65 -39.01
CA PRO A 230 15.09 -33.82 -39.03
C PRO A 230 14.60 -35.23 -38.89
N SER A 231 15.40 -36.20 -39.34
CA SER A 231 15.06 -37.62 -39.29
C SER A 231 15.36 -38.30 -37.92
N ARG A 232 15.74 -37.52 -36.90
CA ARG A 232 16.04 -38.07 -35.57
C ARG A 232 14.85 -38.81 -34.94
N ASN A 233 13.64 -38.42 -35.34
CA ASN A 233 12.39 -39.03 -34.89
C ASN A 233 11.83 -40.01 -35.95
N ALA A 234 12.69 -40.49 -36.86
CA ALA A 234 12.28 -41.47 -37.84
C ALA A 234 11.87 -42.80 -37.20
N ILE A 235 10.93 -43.48 -37.80
CA ILE A 235 10.57 -44.86 -37.45
C ILE A 235 11.41 -45.78 -38.34
N VAL A 236 12.22 -46.61 -37.73
CA VAL A 236 12.95 -47.67 -38.42
C VAL A 236 12.05 -48.90 -38.57
N VAL A 237 11.84 -49.29 -39.80
CA VAL A 237 10.93 -50.39 -40.17
C VAL A 237 11.63 -51.41 -41.01
N PRO A 238 11.29 -52.71 -40.88
CA PRO A 238 11.99 -53.78 -41.59
C PRO A 238 11.82 -53.72 -43.11
N ASP A 239 10.70 -53.22 -43.59
CA ASP A 239 10.38 -53.20 -45.04
C ASP A 239 9.42 -52.01 -45.33
N LEU A 240 9.87 -51.01 -46.10
CA LEU A 240 9.10 -49.84 -46.49
C LEU A 240 7.99 -50.20 -47.51
N SER A 241 8.16 -51.25 -48.27
CA SER A 241 7.15 -51.66 -49.30
C SER A 241 5.86 -52.10 -48.65
N LEU A 242 5.91 -52.71 -47.48
CA LEU A 242 4.76 -53.18 -46.69
C LEU A 242 3.95 -52.03 -46.10
N ILE A 243 4.60 -50.91 -45.90
CA ILE A 243 4.01 -49.75 -45.19
C ILE A 243 3.38 -48.76 -46.23
N SER A 244 3.87 -48.77 -47.47
CA SER A 244 3.43 -47.80 -48.48
C SER A 244 1.90 -47.81 -48.68
N GLU A 245 1.24 -48.95 -48.58
CA GLU A 245 -0.21 -49.08 -48.64
C GLU A 245 -0.91 -48.54 -47.41
N GLN A 246 -0.27 -48.59 -46.25
CA GLN A 246 -0.82 -48.15 -44.97
C GLN A 246 -0.74 -46.61 -44.83
N LEU A 247 0.23 -45.97 -45.50
CA LEU A 247 0.40 -44.52 -45.50
C LEU A 247 -0.81 -43.77 -46.10
N ALA A 248 -1.44 -44.38 -47.12
CA ALA A 248 -2.61 -43.79 -47.78
C ALA A 248 -3.86 -43.64 -46.87
N GLY A 249 -3.89 -44.41 -45.77
CA GLY A 249 -5.00 -44.42 -44.82
C GLY A 249 -4.71 -43.84 -43.44
N LEU A 250 -3.67 -43.01 -43.29
CA LEU A 250 -3.32 -42.36 -42.03
C LEU A 250 -4.17 -41.10 -41.87
N GLU A 251 -5.03 -41.13 -40.84
CA GLU A 251 -5.86 -39.96 -40.49
C GLU A 251 -5.17 -39.10 -39.39
N ASP A 252 -4.37 -39.73 -38.52
CA ASP A 252 -3.66 -39.05 -37.44
C ASP A 252 -2.14 -39.25 -37.58
N CYS A 253 -1.49 -38.31 -38.26
CA CYS A 253 -0.07 -38.35 -38.59
C CYS A 253 0.54 -36.96 -38.35
N PRO A 254 1.81 -36.84 -37.89
CA PRO A 254 2.54 -35.58 -37.91
C PRO A 254 2.64 -35.05 -39.35
N GLU A 255 2.90 -33.75 -39.48
CA GLU A 255 3.08 -33.08 -40.79
C GLU A 255 4.18 -33.74 -41.61
N ASP A 256 5.31 -34.13 -40.93
CA ASP A 256 6.41 -34.82 -41.53
C ASP A 256 6.64 -36.16 -40.81
N LEU A 257 6.54 -37.26 -41.54
CA LEU A 257 6.85 -38.58 -41.06
C LEU A 257 8.06 -39.14 -41.80
N TYR A 258 9.15 -39.41 -41.06
CA TYR A 258 10.35 -40.01 -41.62
C TYR A 258 10.34 -41.53 -41.32
N LEU A 259 10.51 -42.29 -42.35
CA LEU A 259 10.63 -43.76 -42.30
C LEU A 259 11.96 -44.20 -42.87
N ILE A 260 12.65 -45.07 -42.17
CA ILE A 260 13.93 -45.62 -42.59
C ILE A 260 13.80 -47.13 -42.65
N GLU A 261 14.21 -47.73 -43.77
CA GLU A 261 14.27 -49.20 -43.87
C GLU A 261 15.53 -49.73 -43.18
N GLY A 262 15.36 -50.66 -42.29
CA GLY A 262 16.45 -51.30 -41.56
C GLY A 262 15.94 -52.25 -40.48
N ASP A 263 16.77 -53.17 -40.06
CA ASP A 263 16.47 -54.05 -38.93
C ASP A 263 16.70 -53.26 -37.62
N PRO A 264 15.69 -53.06 -36.81
CA PRO A 264 15.82 -52.33 -35.53
C PRO A 264 16.87 -52.95 -34.58
N GLN A 265 17.14 -54.24 -34.71
CA GLN A 265 18.12 -54.92 -33.82
C GLN A 265 19.56 -54.86 -34.33
N SER A 266 19.73 -54.57 -35.60
CA SER A 266 21.06 -54.48 -36.24
C SER A 266 21.20 -53.27 -37.16
N PHE A 267 20.59 -52.16 -36.77
CA PHE A 267 20.61 -50.93 -37.55
C PHE A 267 22.04 -50.35 -37.61
N ASP A 268 22.50 -50.06 -38.83
CA ASP A 268 23.86 -49.57 -39.12
C ASP A 268 23.80 -48.23 -39.81
N ASP A 269 24.62 -47.30 -39.36
CA ASP A 269 24.82 -45.95 -39.91
C ASP A 269 25.44 -45.92 -41.31
N SER A 270 25.97 -47.03 -41.79
CA SER A 270 26.58 -47.15 -43.13
C SER A 270 25.62 -46.77 -44.29
N VAL A 271 24.35 -46.66 -44.00
CA VAL A 271 23.30 -46.20 -44.94
C VAL A 271 23.54 -44.72 -45.37
N PHE A 272 24.22 -43.94 -44.54
CA PHE A 272 24.45 -42.52 -44.83
C PHE A 272 25.88 -42.26 -45.33
N SER A 273 26.02 -41.61 -46.48
CA SER A 273 27.29 -41.06 -46.91
C SER A 273 27.55 -39.73 -46.21
N VAL A 274 28.50 -39.73 -45.27
CA VAL A 274 28.74 -38.60 -44.38
C VAL A 274 30.19 -38.13 -44.55
N ASP A 275 30.35 -36.81 -44.70
CA ASP A 275 31.63 -36.13 -44.55
C ASP A 275 31.65 -35.40 -43.21
N GLU A 276 32.46 -35.84 -42.26
CA GLU A 276 32.59 -35.28 -40.93
C GLU A 276 33.50 -34.04 -40.96
N LEU A 277 33.04 -32.96 -40.32
CA LEU A 277 33.81 -31.71 -40.13
C LEU A 277 34.02 -31.48 -38.63
N GLU A 278 34.89 -30.58 -38.25
CA GLU A 278 35.26 -30.32 -36.83
C GLU A 278 34.05 -30.04 -35.92
N LYS A 279 33.03 -29.35 -36.43
CA LYS A 279 31.80 -28.98 -35.66
C LYS A 279 30.51 -29.16 -36.46
N ALA A 280 30.54 -30.02 -37.48
CA ALA A 280 29.39 -30.22 -38.34
C ALA A 280 29.51 -31.53 -39.12
N VAL A 281 28.42 -31.97 -39.72
CA VAL A 281 28.42 -33.05 -40.69
C VAL A 281 27.76 -32.61 -42.00
N VAL A 282 28.27 -33.16 -43.11
CA VAL A 282 27.64 -33.08 -44.42
C VAL A 282 27.08 -34.43 -44.78
N VAL A 283 25.79 -34.55 -44.85
CA VAL A 283 25.09 -35.76 -45.18
C VAL A 283 24.65 -35.69 -46.62
N LYS A 284 25.08 -36.66 -47.47
CA LYS A 284 24.64 -36.81 -48.88
C LYS A 284 23.31 -37.56 -48.86
N ILE A 285 22.20 -36.82 -49.07
CA ILE A 285 20.88 -37.39 -49.10
C ILE A 285 20.58 -38.06 -50.47
N ALA A 286 21.06 -37.43 -51.53
CA ALA A 286 20.92 -37.90 -52.90
C ALA A 286 22.09 -37.36 -53.75
N ASP A 287 22.26 -37.83 -55.02
CA ASP A 287 23.32 -37.42 -55.91
C ASP A 287 23.45 -35.88 -56.08
N ARG A 288 22.35 -35.16 -55.92
CA ARG A 288 22.28 -33.68 -56.03
C ARG A 288 21.81 -32.95 -54.81
N GLN A 289 21.67 -33.63 -53.66
CA GLN A 289 21.14 -33.06 -52.45
C GLN A 289 22.04 -33.41 -51.28
N TRP A 290 22.61 -32.41 -50.68
CA TRP A 290 23.41 -32.51 -49.45
C TRP A 290 22.77 -31.69 -48.36
N ARG A 291 22.90 -32.19 -47.11
CA ARG A 291 22.49 -31.51 -45.92
C ARG A 291 23.72 -31.20 -45.05
N TYR A 292 23.89 -29.92 -44.76
CA TYR A 292 24.91 -29.48 -43.81
C TYR A 292 24.22 -29.23 -42.45
N SER A 293 24.75 -29.88 -41.39
CA SER A 293 24.24 -29.75 -40.04
C SER A 293 25.37 -29.45 -39.09
N ARG A 294 25.21 -28.40 -38.29
CA ARG A 294 26.13 -28.11 -37.19
C ARG A 294 25.80 -28.97 -35.98
N PHE A 295 26.81 -29.28 -35.17
CA PHE A 295 26.60 -29.91 -33.89
C PHE A 295 25.78 -28.96 -33.01
N PRO A 296 24.63 -29.41 -32.48
CA PRO A 296 23.85 -28.60 -31.59
C PRO A 296 24.58 -28.43 -30.24
N GLU A 297 24.41 -27.26 -29.64
CA GLU A 297 24.94 -26.99 -28.28
C GLU A 297 24.23 -27.84 -27.21
N LEU A 298 22.96 -28.16 -27.46
CA LEU A 298 22.12 -29.00 -26.60
C LEU A 298 21.63 -30.21 -27.40
N PRO A 299 22.40 -31.29 -27.47
CA PRO A 299 21.97 -32.47 -28.14
C PRO A 299 20.86 -33.19 -27.35
N LEU A 300 19.87 -33.71 -28.07
CA LEU A 300 18.76 -34.47 -27.47
C LEU A 300 18.76 -35.93 -27.90
N PHE A 301 19.77 -36.35 -28.64
CA PHE A 301 19.88 -37.70 -29.18
C PHE A 301 20.58 -38.61 -28.16
N GLY A 302 19.93 -39.76 -27.89
CA GLY A 302 20.39 -40.69 -26.87
C GLY A 302 19.85 -40.38 -25.45
N ARG A 303 19.76 -41.42 -24.62
CA ARG A 303 19.25 -41.32 -23.24
C ARG A 303 20.10 -40.37 -22.38
N ALA A 304 21.41 -40.56 -22.44
CA ALA A 304 22.34 -39.77 -21.64
C ALA A 304 22.23 -38.25 -21.93
N ALA A 305 22.01 -37.87 -23.18
CA ALA A 305 21.80 -36.45 -23.55
C ALA A 305 20.46 -35.92 -23.07
N ARG A 306 19.39 -36.74 -23.18
CA ARG A 306 18.08 -36.36 -22.65
C ARG A 306 18.09 -36.24 -21.14
N GLU A 307 18.69 -37.19 -20.42
CA GLU A 307 18.83 -37.15 -18.96
C GLU A 307 19.62 -35.92 -18.51
N SER A 308 20.74 -35.61 -19.15
CA SER A 308 21.53 -34.42 -18.90
C SER A 308 20.73 -33.13 -19.17
N ARG A 309 19.93 -33.09 -20.24
CA ARG A 309 19.05 -31.96 -20.52
C ARG A 309 17.95 -31.84 -19.47
N ILE A 310 17.32 -32.93 -19.06
CA ILE A 310 16.30 -33.00 -18.00
C ILE A 310 16.91 -32.50 -16.68
N GLU A 311 18.13 -32.89 -16.34
CA GLU A 311 18.83 -32.41 -15.14
C GLU A 311 19.07 -30.89 -15.21
N SER A 312 19.54 -30.41 -16.35
CA SER A 312 19.70 -28.96 -16.61
C SER A 312 18.38 -28.20 -16.48
N LEU A 313 17.29 -28.75 -17.02
CA LEU A 313 15.96 -28.16 -16.93
C LEU A 313 15.40 -28.19 -15.49
N HIS A 314 15.70 -29.24 -14.72
CA HIS A 314 15.38 -29.27 -13.30
C HIS A 314 16.09 -28.16 -12.52
N ALA A 315 17.37 -27.91 -12.79
CA ALA A 315 18.09 -26.80 -12.19
C ALA A 315 17.52 -25.43 -12.62
N GLU A 316 17.20 -25.26 -13.91
CA GLU A 316 16.51 -24.05 -14.41
C GLU A 316 15.14 -23.87 -13.73
N ARG A 317 14.35 -24.94 -13.62
CA ARG A 317 13.05 -24.92 -12.95
C ARG A 317 13.17 -24.51 -11.48
N GLU A 318 14.17 -24.98 -10.77
CA GLU A 318 14.43 -24.60 -9.38
C GLU A 318 14.70 -23.11 -9.26
N THR A 319 15.63 -22.59 -10.08
CA THR A 319 15.92 -21.15 -10.11
C THR A 319 14.72 -20.28 -10.49
N LEU A 320 13.92 -20.71 -11.48
CA LEU A 320 12.68 -20.06 -11.86
C LEU A 320 11.64 -20.11 -10.75
N SER A 321 11.57 -21.23 -10.01
CA SER A 321 10.63 -21.38 -8.89
C SER A 321 10.98 -20.45 -7.72
N GLU A 322 12.26 -20.32 -7.39
CA GLU A 322 12.74 -19.36 -6.38
C GLU A 322 12.47 -17.91 -6.81
N ARG A 323 12.76 -17.59 -8.07
CA ARG A 323 12.48 -16.27 -8.63
C ARG A 323 11.00 -15.95 -8.62
N PHE A 324 10.16 -16.89 -9.05
CA PHE A 324 8.70 -16.75 -9.02
C PHE A 324 8.16 -16.56 -7.61
N ALA A 325 8.68 -17.30 -6.62
CA ALA A 325 8.30 -17.13 -5.22
C ALA A 325 8.69 -15.74 -4.69
N THR A 326 9.90 -15.28 -4.99
CA THR A 326 10.36 -13.95 -4.62
C THR A 326 9.49 -12.85 -5.22
N LEU A 327 9.26 -12.89 -6.54
CA LEU A 327 8.40 -11.93 -7.22
C LEU A 327 6.96 -11.98 -6.71
N SER A 328 6.43 -13.17 -6.42
CA SER A 328 5.09 -13.31 -5.85
C SER A 328 4.99 -12.67 -4.47
N PHE A 329 6.03 -12.81 -3.65
CA PHE A 329 6.11 -12.13 -2.36
C PHE A 329 6.18 -10.61 -2.52
N ASP A 330 7.01 -10.11 -3.45
CA ASP A 330 7.15 -8.69 -3.73
C ASP A 330 5.84 -8.08 -4.26
N VAL A 331 5.15 -8.76 -5.16
CA VAL A 331 3.80 -8.37 -5.63
C VAL A 331 2.83 -8.27 -4.45
N GLN A 332 2.78 -9.28 -3.58
CA GLN A 332 1.89 -9.25 -2.42
C GLN A 332 2.24 -8.11 -1.44
N LYS A 333 3.53 -7.89 -1.19
CA LYS A 333 4.00 -6.78 -0.35
C LYS A 333 3.57 -5.45 -0.93
N THR A 334 3.81 -5.23 -2.23
CA THR A 334 3.46 -4.00 -2.94
C THR A 334 1.96 -3.78 -2.95
N GLN A 335 1.15 -4.82 -3.17
CA GLN A 335 -0.32 -4.77 -3.11
C GLN A 335 -0.82 -4.39 -1.72
N ARG A 336 -0.25 -4.93 -0.66
CA ARG A 336 -0.61 -4.57 0.72
C ARG A 336 -0.30 -3.10 1.01
N LEU A 337 0.87 -2.63 0.59
CA LEU A 337 1.24 -1.22 0.70
C LEU A 337 0.28 -0.34 -0.09
N HIS A 338 0.01 -0.67 -1.35
CA HIS A 338 -0.94 0.05 -2.18
C HIS A 338 -2.34 0.13 -1.54
N GLN A 339 -2.84 -0.95 -0.98
CA GLN A 339 -4.11 -0.95 -0.24
C GLN A 339 -4.07 -0.07 1.01
N ALA A 340 -2.94 -0.09 1.75
CA ALA A 340 -2.76 0.75 2.93
C ALA A 340 -2.73 2.24 2.55
N PHE A 341 -2.00 2.62 1.51
CA PHE A 341 -1.98 3.98 0.96
C PHE A 341 -3.35 4.41 0.44
N SER A 342 -4.06 3.55 -0.28
CA SER A 342 -5.41 3.84 -0.77
C SER A 342 -6.39 4.13 0.36
N ARG A 343 -6.33 3.36 1.46
CA ARG A 343 -7.15 3.61 2.66
C ARG A 343 -6.76 4.92 3.32
N PHE A 344 -5.47 5.19 3.46
CA PHE A 344 -4.98 6.43 4.04
C PHE A 344 -5.42 7.65 3.22
N ILE A 345 -5.28 7.61 1.90
CA ILE A 345 -5.71 8.68 0.99
C ILE A 345 -7.22 8.92 1.13
N GLY A 346 -8.02 7.86 1.18
CA GLY A 346 -9.46 7.98 1.30
C GLY A 346 -9.98 8.46 2.65
N SER A 347 -9.21 8.26 3.73
CA SER A 347 -9.68 8.51 5.09
C SER A 347 -8.96 9.66 5.80
N HIS A 348 -7.68 9.88 5.52
CA HIS A 348 -6.80 10.68 6.35
C HIS A 348 -6.03 11.78 5.61
N LEU A 349 -5.82 11.64 4.29
CA LEU A 349 -4.97 12.56 3.51
C LEU A 349 -5.39 14.01 3.65
N ALA A 350 -6.71 14.28 3.69
CA ALA A 350 -7.26 15.64 3.76
C ALA A 350 -6.90 16.38 5.06
N VAL A 351 -6.58 15.64 6.12
CA VAL A 351 -6.30 16.20 7.46
C VAL A 351 -4.88 15.92 7.96
N ALA A 352 -4.17 14.98 7.34
CA ALA A 352 -2.86 14.55 7.80
C ALA A 352 -1.79 15.65 7.73
N PHE A 353 -1.92 16.56 6.78
CA PHE A 353 -0.99 17.67 6.56
C PHE A 353 -1.57 19.04 6.98
N ASP A 354 -2.73 19.05 7.64
CA ASP A 354 -3.26 20.24 8.30
C ASP A 354 -2.36 20.66 9.48
N ALA A 355 -2.48 21.93 9.86
CA ALA A 355 -1.83 22.41 11.07
C ALA A 355 -2.30 21.60 12.29
N ASP A 356 -1.39 21.41 13.23
CA ASP A 356 -1.70 20.70 14.46
C ASP A 356 -2.83 21.42 15.22
N PRO A 357 -3.99 20.74 15.45
CA PRO A 357 -5.11 21.34 16.17
C PRO A 357 -4.77 21.80 17.59
N GLU A 358 -3.63 21.36 18.14
CA GLU A 358 -3.18 21.76 19.46
C GLU A 358 -2.25 22.98 19.45
N ALA A 359 -1.67 23.28 18.26
CA ALA A 359 -0.89 24.50 18.05
C ALA A 359 -1.75 25.73 17.74
N GLU A 360 -2.98 25.54 17.21
CA GLU A 360 -3.97 26.58 16.93
C GLU A 360 -4.71 27.03 18.21
#